data_7d425d75fdedfbd24c5276e9582aff14
#
_entry.id   7d425d75fdedfbd24c5276e9582aff14
#
_cell.length_a   1.000
_cell.length_b   1.000
_cell.length_c   1.000
_cell.angle_alpha   90.00
_cell.angle_beta   90.00
_cell.angle_gamma   90.00
#
_symmetry.space_group_name_H-M   'P 1'
#
loop_
_entity.id
_entity.type
_entity.pdbx_description
1 polymer ?
#
loop_
_entity_poly.entity_id
_entity_poly.type
_entity_poly.pdbx_seq_one_letter_code
_entity_poly.pdbx_strand_id
1 'polypeptide(L)'
;MRGRLAWLVGLVVGGLMGCGTAVSPPTPIMPPAVVTETAVPAANPPQTTAPTPTPIPDTGWQVVQPGLEQRTIHLFDASDAVRERLFLLRLDPAQFIFRVAYRPGAPLSIPEWQAETGALLVVNGGYFTPENVATGLIVVDGQASGSSYGDFGGMLAIDERGPALRWLGERLYTADQPLLYALQSFPMLVRPGGALGFPEEDGLTARRTAIGQDRDGRILFIFAPWGSLTLHELSAWLVDADLDLDIAFNLDGGPSTGMWLAGETAVEIPAFSLLPTVITVFPGNQG
;
A
#
# COMPACT_ATOMS: atom_id res chain seq x y z
N MET A 1 -3.93 53.06 -25.08
CA MET A 1 -2.53 53.49 -25.26
C MET A 1 -1.71 52.20 -25.15
N ARG A 2 -1.36 51.57 -26.28
CA ARG A 2 -0.08 51.65 -27.06
C ARG A 2 1.11 51.40 -26.09
N GLY A 3 1.99 50.42 -26.20
CA GLY A 3 2.60 49.93 -27.44
C GLY A 3 3.29 48.56 -27.27
N ARG A 4 3.38 47.97 -28.40
CA ARG A 4 4.16 46.76 -28.76
C ARG A 4 5.64 47.10 -28.84
N LEU A 5 6.51 46.12 -28.53
CA LEU A 5 7.80 46.07 -29.23
C LEU A 5 8.22 44.59 -29.42
N ALA A 6 8.23 44.16 -30.67
CA ALA A 6 8.87 42.97 -31.17
C ALA A 6 10.28 43.34 -31.64
N TRP A 7 11.25 42.45 -31.48
CA TRP A 7 12.46 42.46 -32.32
C TRP A 7 12.79 41.06 -32.81
N LEU A 8 12.96 41.04 -34.11
CA LEU A 8 13.29 39.94 -35.03
C LEU A 8 14.80 39.98 -35.37
N VAL A 9 15.32 38.82 -35.81
CA VAL A 9 16.32 38.60 -36.86
C VAL A 9 17.79 38.40 -36.47
N GLY A 10 18.31 37.28 -36.96
CA GLY A 10 19.73 37.09 -37.21
C GLY A 10 20.09 35.68 -37.67
N LEU A 11 19.78 35.37 -38.91
CA LEU A 11 20.24 34.15 -39.63
C LEU A 11 21.64 34.40 -40.16
N VAL A 12 22.64 33.53 -39.95
CA VAL A 12 23.86 33.47 -40.79
C VAL A 12 24.16 32.01 -41.14
N VAL A 13 24.07 31.74 -42.41
CA VAL A 13 24.49 30.52 -43.11
C VAL A 13 25.95 30.68 -43.51
N GLY A 14 26.78 29.67 -43.27
CA GLY A 14 28.12 29.59 -43.79
C GLY A 14 28.53 28.14 -44.06
N GLY A 15 28.32 27.68 -45.28
CA GLY A 15 28.81 26.40 -45.75
C GLY A 15 30.28 26.49 -46.20
N LEU A 16 31.02 25.42 -45.96
CA LEU A 16 32.25 25.12 -46.69
C LEU A 16 32.34 23.61 -46.94
N MET A 17 32.19 23.25 -48.21
CA MET A 17 32.51 21.93 -48.78
C MET A 17 34.03 21.74 -48.79
N GLY A 18 34.53 20.67 -48.21
CA GLY A 18 35.86 20.17 -48.37
C GLY A 18 35.85 18.70 -48.84
N CYS A 19 36.10 18.50 -50.17
CA CYS A 19 36.33 17.18 -50.71
C CYS A 19 37.73 16.67 -50.24
N GLY A 20 37.70 15.66 -49.38
CA GLY A 20 38.90 14.89 -49.04
C GLY A 20 38.77 13.47 -49.58
N THR A 21 39.60 13.12 -50.55
CA THR A 21 39.74 11.77 -51.10
C THR A 21 40.32 10.84 -50.04
N ALA A 22 39.53 9.91 -49.54
CA ALA A 22 40.00 8.88 -48.62
C ALA A 22 40.76 7.78 -49.41
N VAL A 23 42.06 7.66 -49.12
CA VAL A 23 42.87 6.51 -49.52
C VAL A 23 42.62 5.39 -48.56
N SER A 24 42.09 4.26 -49.05
CA SER A 24 41.89 3.06 -48.24
C SER A 24 43.20 2.39 -47.89
N PRO A 25 43.45 2.00 -46.62
CA PRO A 25 44.62 1.22 -46.26
C PRO A 25 44.52 -0.23 -46.76
N PRO A 26 45.68 -0.90 -47.05
CA PRO A 26 45.69 -2.27 -47.53
C PRO A 26 45.14 -3.25 -46.49
N THR A 27 44.32 -4.18 -46.96
CA THR A 27 43.73 -5.27 -46.16
C THR A 27 44.83 -6.20 -45.62
N PRO A 28 44.91 -6.46 -44.32
CA PRO A 28 45.85 -7.45 -43.80
C PRO A 28 45.42 -8.85 -44.19
N ILE A 29 46.39 -9.64 -44.70
CA ILE A 29 46.23 -11.06 -45.00
C ILE A 29 46.22 -11.81 -43.70
N MET A 30 45.04 -12.34 -43.30
CA MET A 30 44.95 -13.24 -42.15
C MET A 30 45.49 -14.64 -42.48
N PRO A 31 46.28 -15.26 -41.60
CA PRO A 31 46.61 -16.66 -41.73
C PRO A 31 45.38 -17.55 -41.52
N PRO A 32 45.33 -18.77 -42.11
CA PRO A 32 44.18 -19.66 -41.99
C PRO A 32 43.90 -20.00 -40.54
N ALA A 33 42.63 -19.86 -40.13
CA ALA A 33 42.19 -20.22 -38.80
C ALA A 33 42.40 -21.70 -38.53
N VAL A 34 43.13 -22.01 -37.47
CA VAL A 34 43.18 -23.37 -36.92
C VAL A 34 41.79 -23.63 -36.30
N VAL A 35 41.06 -24.58 -36.92
CA VAL A 35 39.78 -25.04 -36.38
C VAL A 35 40.12 -25.92 -35.15
N THR A 36 40.05 -25.32 -33.98
CA THR A 36 40.07 -26.07 -32.74
C THR A 36 38.67 -26.66 -32.56
N GLU A 37 38.54 -27.93 -32.60
CA GLU A 37 37.30 -28.67 -32.35
C GLU A 37 36.91 -28.43 -30.92
N THR A 38 35.90 -27.54 -30.74
CA THR A 38 35.37 -27.21 -29.40
C THR A 38 34.52 -28.38 -28.95
N ALA A 39 34.97 -29.06 -27.92
CA ALA A 39 34.23 -30.14 -27.27
C ALA A 39 32.85 -29.56 -26.82
N VAL A 40 31.77 -30.18 -27.32
CA VAL A 40 30.39 -29.89 -26.91
C VAL A 40 30.30 -30.23 -25.41
N PRO A 41 29.94 -29.30 -24.53
CA PRO A 41 29.70 -29.62 -23.13
C PRO A 41 28.56 -30.65 -23.03
N ALA A 42 28.80 -31.73 -22.29
CA ALA A 42 27.77 -32.74 -22.03
C ALA A 42 26.53 -32.05 -21.41
N ALA A 43 25.37 -32.24 -22.01
CA ALA A 43 24.11 -31.75 -21.51
C ALA A 43 23.91 -32.25 -20.07
N ASN A 44 23.75 -31.30 -19.14
CA ASN A 44 23.37 -31.66 -17.77
C ASN A 44 22.07 -32.44 -17.79
N PRO A 45 21.94 -33.52 -17.00
CA PRO A 45 20.69 -34.24 -16.91
C PRO A 45 19.57 -33.28 -16.47
N PRO A 46 18.33 -33.49 -16.96
CA PRO A 46 17.21 -32.63 -16.60
C PRO A 46 17.07 -32.60 -15.06
N GLN A 47 17.21 -31.43 -14.48
CA GLN A 47 16.93 -31.24 -13.06
C GLN A 47 15.42 -31.45 -12.87
N THR A 48 15.08 -32.52 -12.18
CA THR A 48 13.72 -32.73 -11.70
C THR A 48 13.39 -31.59 -10.73
N THR A 49 12.64 -30.62 -11.20
CA THR A 49 12.11 -29.55 -10.32
C THR A 49 11.16 -30.22 -9.34
N ALA A 50 11.43 -30.08 -8.05
CA ALA A 50 10.50 -30.52 -7.02
C ALA A 50 9.14 -29.82 -7.29
N PRO A 51 8.00 -30.51 -7.11
CA PRO A 51 6.70 -29.91 -7.33
C PRO A 51 6.57 -28.67 -6.43
N THR A 52 6.17 -27.54 -7.01
CA THR A 52 5.84 -26.34 -6.24
C THR A 52 4.69 -26.70 -5.31
N PRO A 53 4.82 -26.48 -4.00
CA PRO A 53 3.75 -26.80 -3.06
C PRO A 53 2.48 -26.04 -3.46
N THR A 54 1.35 -26.75 -3.51
CA THR A 54 0.05 -26.12 -3.73
C THR A 54 -0.22 -25.13 -2.63
N PRO A 55 -0.60 -23.87 -2.92
CA PRO A 55 -0.92 -22.88 -1.90
C PRO A 55 -2.03 -23.37 -0.99
N ILE A 56 -1.87 -23.21 0.32
CA ILE A 56 -2.96 -23.46 1.29
C ILE A 56 -4.00 -22.38 1.05
N PRO A 57 -5.27 -22.71 0.73
CA PRO A 57 -6.29 -21.71 0.42
C PRO A 57 -6.52 -20.72 1.54
N ASP A 58 -6.47 -21.19 2.78
CA ASP A 58 -6.69 -20.39 3.99
C ASP A 58 -5.90 -20.98 5.15
N THR A 59 -5.08 -20.16 5.81
CA THR A 59 -4.27 -20.61 6.96
C THR A 59 -5.07 -20.68 8.26
N GLY A 60 -6.27 -20.13 8.30
CA GLY A 60 -6.94 -19.80 9.55
C GLY A 60 -6.18 -18.73 10.34
N TRP A 61 -6.75 -18.32 11.46
CA TRP A 61 -6.10 -17.38 12.38
C TRP A 61 -4.93 -18.03 13.12
N GLN A 62 -3.76 -17.42 13.02
CA GLN A 62 -2.53 -17.85 13.68
C GLN A 62 -2.08 -16.78 14.66
N VAL A 63 -1.89 -17.17 15.92
CA VAL A 63 -1.40 -16.26 16.96
C VAL A 63 0.04 -15.87 16.67
N VAL A 64 0.31 -14.56 16.52
CA VAL A 64 1.65 -13.99 16.42
C VAL A 64 2.21 -13.71 17.82
N GLN A 65 1.38 -13.08 18.65
CA GLN A 65 1.61 -12.84 20.08
C GLN A 65 0.26 -12.60 20.77
N PRO A 66 0.19 -12.55 22.10
CA PRO A 66 -1.06 -12.26 22.80
C PRO A 66 -1.76 -11.03 22.21
N GLY A 67 -3.04 -11.19 21.85
CA GLY A 67 -3.87 -10.13 21.25
C GLY A 67 -3.58 -9.77 19.79
N LEU A 68 -2.60 -10.38 19.14
CA LEU A 68 -2.31 -10.20 17.70
C LEU A 68 -2.32 -11.53 16.97
N GLU A 69 -3.15 -11.61 15.95
CA GLU A 69 -3.28 -12.77 15.08
C GLU A 69 -3.10 -12.36 13.63
N GLN A 70 -2.64 -13.29 12.81
CA GLN A 70 -2.52 -13.16 11.36
C GLN A 70 -3.28 -14.25 10.62
N ARG A 71 -3.69 -13.98 9.39
CA ARG A 71 -4.34 -14.97 8.50
C ARG A 71 -3.97 -14.65 7.05
N THR A 72 -3.72 -15.68 6.26
CA THR A 72 -3.53 -15.55 4.81
C THR A 72 -4.64 -16.31 4.10
N ILE A 73 -5.30 -15.66 3.14
CA ILE A 73 -6.38 -16.25 2.34
C ILE A 73 -6.02 -16.06 0.87
N HIS A 74 -6.04 -17.15 0.10
CA HIS A 74 -5.86 -17.11 -1.34
C HIS A 74 -7.22 -17.10 -2.03
N LEU A 75 -7.43 -16.10 -2.88
CA LEU A 75 -8.58 -16.03 -3.76
C LEU A 75 -8.19 -16.61 -5.12
N PHE A 76 -9.02 -17.49 -5.68
CA PHE A 76 -8.75 -18.19 -6.92
C PHE A 76 -9.61 -17.61 -8.04
N ASP A 77 -9.11 -17.66 -9.25
CA ASP A 77 -9.88 -17.36 -10.46
C ASP A 77 -10.63 -18.61 -10.98
N ALA A 78 -11.34 -18.46 -12.09
CA ALA A 78 -12.12 -19.54 -12.69
C ALA A 78 -11.26 -20.71 -13.25
N SER A 79 -9.93 -20.54 -13.30
CA SER A 79 -8.97 -21.56 -13.74
C SER A 79 -8.26 -22.25 -12.57
N ASP A 80 -8.70 -22.02 -11.34
CA ASP A 80 -8.07 -22.46 -10.09
C ASP A 80 -6.66 -21.88 -9.88
N ALA A 81 -6.30 -20.81 -10.57
CA ALA A 81 -5.07 -20.07 -10.29
C ALA A 81 -5.29 -19.06 -9.17
N VAL A 82 -4.27 -18.85 -8.31
CA VAL A 82 -4.35 -17.83 -7.26
C VAL A 82 -4.38 -16.46 -7.92
N ARG A 83 -5.51 -15.77 -7.79
CA ARG A 83 -5.75 -14.41 -8.29
C ARG A 83 -5.24 -13.34 -7.33
N GLU A 84 -5.47 -13.56 -6.02
CA GLU A 84 -5.06 -12.61 -4.98
C GLU A 84 -4.66 -13.38 -3.72
N ARG A 85 -3.78 -12.77 -2.93
CA ARG A 85 -3.41 -13.25 -1.60
C ARG A 85 -3.73 -12.18 -0.58
N LEU A 86 -4.84 -12.33 0.10
CA LEU A 86 -5.19 -11.46 1.21
C LEU A 86 -4.32 -11.79 2.42
N PHE A 87 -3.74 -10.77 3.02
CA PHE A 87 -3.05 -10.86 4.31
C PHE A 87 -3.81 -10.03 5.34
N LEU A 88 -4.15 -10.65 6.45
CA LEU A 88 -4.97 -10.04 7.48
C LEU A 88 -4.22 -10.05 8.82
N LEU A 89 -4.34 -8.94 9.53
CA LEU A 89 -3.94 -8.83 10.93
C LEU A 89 -5.18 -8.48 11.76
N ARG A 90 -5.34 -9.12 12.92
CA ARG A 90 -6.41 -8.85 13.87
C ARG A 90 -5.82 -8.56 15.24
N LEU A 91 -6.19 -7.42 15.83
CA LEU A 91 -5.63 -6.90 17.05
C LEU A 91 -6.72 -6.64 18.09
N ASP A 92 -6.48 -7.11 19.33
CA ASP A 92 -7.26 -6.74 20.48
C ASP A 92 -6.83 -5.35 20.98
N PRO A 93 -7.67 -4.30 20.82
CA PRO A 93 -7.28 -2.93 21.14
C PRO A 93 -6.96 -2.72 22.64
N ALA A 94 -7.39 -3.62 23.51
CA ALA A 94 -7.05 -3.55 24.94
C ALA A 94 -5.56 -3.87 25.21
N GLN A 95 -4.88 -4.55 24.28
CA GLN A 95 -3.49 -4.98 24.44
C GLN A 95 -2.49 -4.12 23.67
N PHE A 96 -2.97 -3.15 22.88
CA PHE A 96 -2.12 -2.34 22.01
C PHE A 96 -2.47 -0.85 22.08
N ILE A 97 -1.46 -0.03 21.85
CA ILE A 97 -1.60 1.43 21.71
C ILE A 97 -1.56 1.76 20.23
N PHE A 98 -2.63 2.36 19.73
CA PHE A 98 -2.75 2.82 18.35
C PHE A 98 -2.44 4.32 18.29
N ARG A 99 -1.70 4.73 17.26
CA ARG A 99 -1.44 6.15 16.96
C ARG A 99 -1.49 6.39 15.46
N VAL A 100 -1.62 7.65 15.09
CA VAL A 100 -1.42 8.13 13.72
C VAL A 100 -0.17 9.00 13.73
N ALA A 101 0.72 8.76 12.77
CA ALA A 101 1.86 9.63 12.53
C ALA A 101 1.69 10.36 11.20
N TYR A 102 2.05 11.65 11.16
CA TYR A 102 1.87 12.51 9.99
C TYR A 102 3.05 13.45 9.80
N ARG A 103 3.65 13.41 8.60
CA ARG A 103 4.85 14.17 8.25
C ARG A 103 4.78 14.67 6.80
N PRO A 104 3.96 15.67 6.50
CA PRO A 104 3.74 16.11 5.12
C PRO A 104 4.99 16.66 4.43
N GLY A 105 5.89 17.32 5.15
CA GLY A 105 7.09 17.92 4.58
C GLY A 105 8.26 16.95 4.33
N ALA A 106 8.20 15.72 4.87
CA ALA A 106 9.26 14.73 4.77
C ALA A 106 8.68 13.31 4.91
N PRO A 107 7.97 12.83 3.87
CA PRO A 107 7.38 11.50 3.88
C PRO A 107 8.47 10.43 3.92
N LEU A 108 8.16 9.28 4.51
CA LEU A 108 9.10 8.18 4.74
C LEU A 108 8.60 6.90 4.09
N SER A 109 9.49 5.97 3.79
CA SER A 109 9.13 4.58 3.49
C SER A 109 8.62 3.85 4.75
N ILE A 110 7.96 2.73 4.57
CA ILE A 110 7.46 1.90 5.70
C ILE A 110 8.60 1.49 6.65
N PRO A 111 9.77 0.98 6.17
CA PRO A 111 10.88 0.67 7.06
C PRO A 111 11.45 1.88 7.82
N GLU A 112 11.51 3.07 7.17
CA GLU A 112 11.96 4.29 7.84
C GLU A 112 10.97 4.75 8.92
N TRP A 113 9.65 4.65 8.67
CA TRP A 113 8.62 4.89 9.68
C TRP A 113 8.77 3.94 10.88
N GLN A 114 9.04 2.65 10.61
CA GLN A 114 9.27 1.69 11.69
C GLN A 114 10.53 2.04 12.49
N ALA A 115 11.64 2.34 11.81
CA ALA A 115 12.89 2.70 12.45
C ALA A 115 12.78 3.98 13.30
N GLU A 116 12.02 4.99 12.83
CA GLU A 116 11.80 6.25 13.54
C GLU A 116 10.89 6.10 14.74
N THR A 117 9.80 5.32 14.60
CA THR A 117 8.78 5.21 15.65
C THR A 117 9.05 4.08 16.64
N GLY A 118 9.80 3.04 16.24
CA GLY A 118 9.94 1.81 17.01
C GLY A 118 8.64 1.01 17.14
N ALA A 119 7.65 1.28 16.28
CA ALA A 119 6.35 0.62 16.34
C ALA A 119 6.45 -0.89 16.08
N LEU A 120 5.64 -1.69 16.75
CA LEU A 120 5.45 -3.10 16.46
C LEU A 120 4.86 -3.30 15.06
N LEU A 121 3.86 -2.49 14.70
CA LEU A 121 3.19 -2.53 13.41
C LEU A 121 3.13 -1.11 12.84
N VAL A 122 3.50 -0.98 11.57
CA VAL A 122 3.31 0.22 10.75
C VAL A 122 2.44 -0.14 9.56
N VAL A 123 1.39 0.62 9.30
CA VAL A 123 0.47 0.45 8.16
C VAL A 123 0.33 1.79 7.45
N ASN A 124 0.25 1.80 6.14
CA ASN A 124 -0.01 3.03 5.38
C ASN A 124 -1.32 3.71 5.83
N GLY A 125 -1.35 5.02 5.75
CA GLY A 125 -2.50 5.84 6.16
C GLY A 125 -3.52 6.07 5.05
N GLY A 126 -4.24 7.20 5.15
CA GLY A 126 -5.22 7.66 4.16
C GLY A 126 -4.57 8.36 2.97
N TYR A 127 -5.43 8.87 2.07
CA TYR A 127 -5.02 9.53 0.83
C TYR A 127 -4.29 10.85 1.07
N PHE A 128 -3.39 11.19 0.16
CA PHE A 128 -2.62 12.43 0.18
C PHE A 128 -2.42 13.01 -1.23
N THR A 129 -2.10 14.30 -1.29
CA THR A 129 -1.82 15.00 -2.54
C THR A 129 -0.37 14.76 -2.99
N PRO A 130 -0.01 15.11 -4.25
CA PRO A 130 1.39 15.06 -4.71
C PRO A 130 2.36 15.88 -3.85
N GLU A 131 1.87 16.87 -3.11
CA GLU A 131 2.63 17.68 -2.15
C GLU A 131 2.75 17.02 -0.77
N ASN A 132 2.32 15.77 -0.64
CA ASN A 132 2.32 14.97 0.59
C ASN A 132 1.39 15.50 1.69
N VAL A 133 0.36 16.24 1.34
CA VAL A 133 -0.65 16.73 2.27
C VAL A 133 -1.82 15.76 2.31
N ALA A 134 -2.23 15.33 3.49
CA ALA A 134 -3.40 14.46 3.66
C ALA A 134 -4.66 15.11 3.08
N THR A 135 -5.47 14.37 2.31
CA THR A 135 -6.72 14.90 1.73
C THR A 135 -7.86 14.94 2.73
N GLY A 136 -7.81 14.11 3.77
CA GLY A 136 -8.77 14.06 4.87
C GLY A 136 -8.22 14.66 6.16
N LEU A 137 -9.05 14.66 7.18
CA LEU A 137 -8.65 15.08 8.53
C LEU A 137 -7.64 14.07 9.11
N ILE A 138 -6.58 14.61 9.68
CA ILE A 138 -5.62 13.91 10.52
C ILE A 138 -5.60 14.60 11.89
N VAL A 139 -5.61 13.84 12.98
CA VAL A 139 -5.33 14.33 14.32
C VAL A 139 -4.12 13.59 14.87
N VAL A 140 -3.13 14.33 15.35
CA VAL A 140 -1.92 13.80 16.02
C VAL A 140 -1.73 14.56 17.33
N ASP A 141 -1.64 13.82 18.44
CA ASP A 141 -1.50 14.40 19.79
C ASP A 141 -2.53 15.51 20.09
N GLY A 142 -3.78 15.28 19.68
CA GLY A 142 -4.88 16.22 19.85
C GLY A 142 -4.88 17.41 18.88
N GLN A 143 -3.88 17.51 17.98
CA GLN A 143 -3.80 18.60 17.00
C GLN A 143 -4.36 18.16 15.65
N ALA A 144 -5.42 18.84 15.20
CA ALA A 144 -6.05 18.57 13.93
C ALA A 144 -5.32 19.27 12.77
N SER A 145 -5.18 18.56 11.67
CA SER A 145 -4.63 19.02 10.38
C SER A 145 -5.54 18.57 9.24
N GLY A 146 -5.60 19.37 8.17
CA GLY A 146 -6.46 19.09 7.01
C GLY A 146 -7.92 19.44 7.27
N SER A 147 -8.80 18.89 6.44
CA SER A 147 -10.23 19.11 6.48
C SER A 147 -10.99 17.80 6.55
N SER A 148 -12.09 17.78 7.29
CA SER A 148 -12.95 16.59 7.31
C SER A 148 -13.62 16.39 5.95
N TYR A 149 -13.80 15.13 5.57
CA TYR A 149 -14.60 14.76 4.39
C TYR A 149 -16.10 15.06 4.53
N GLY A 150 -16.55 15.60 5.67
CA GLY A 150 -17.97 15.82 5.93
C GLY A 150 -18.67 14.52 6.29
N ASP A 151 -19.67 14.14 5.50
CA ASP A 151 -20.54 13.01 5.77
C ASP A 151 -20.21 11.72 4.99
N PHE A 152 -19.12 11.70 4.23
CA PHE A 152 -18.68 10.51 3.52
C PHE A 152 -17.36 9.94 4.05
N GLY A 153 -17.17 8.62 3.83
CA GLY A 153 -15.96 7.91 4.27
C GLY A 153 -16.02 7.44 5.73
N GLY A 154 -14.89 6.90 6.15
CA GLY A 154 -14.67 6.38 7.50
C GLY A 154 -13.64 7.18 8.27
N MET A 155 -13.63 7.00 9.58
CA MET A 155 -12.65 7.58 10.48
C MET A 155 -12.16 6.55 11.50
N LEU A 156 -10.85 6.34 11.57
CA LEU A 156 -10.21 5.80 12.76
C LEU A 156 -10.13 6.93 13.77
N ALA A 157 -10.82 6.79 14.90
CA ALA A 157 -10.84 7.75 15.99
C ALA A 157 -10.23 7.10 17.24
N ILE A 158 -9.26 7.75 17.85
CA ILE A 158 -8.55 7.25 19.01
C ILE A 158 -8.66 8.28 20.12
N ASP A 159 -9.32 7.90 21.21
CA ASP A 159 -9.42 8.69 22.44
C ASP A 159 -8.82 7.88 23.62
N GLU A 160 -9.05 8.31 24.84
CA GLU A 160 -8.56 7.62 26.06
C GLU A 160 -9.12 6.20 26.25
N ARG A 161 -10.22 5.84 25.57
CA ARG A 161 -10.82 4.52 25.58
C ARG A 161 -10.20 3.58 24.56
N GLY A 162 -9.36 4.08 23.67
CA GLY A 162 -8.71 3.34 22.57
C GLY A 162 -9.27 3.65 21.18
N PRO A 163 -8.90 2.84 20.17
CA PRO A 163 -9.33 3.03 18.80
C PRO A 163 -10.78 2.58 18.57
N ALA A 164 -11.50 3.32 17.75
CA ALA A 164 -12.82 2.94 17.23
C ALA A 164 -12.97 3.41 15.79
N LEU A 165 -13.62 2.59 14.97
CA LEU A 165 -13.98 3.01 13.62
C LEU A 165 -15.36 3.67 13.62
N ARG A 166 -15.53 4.66 12.76
CA ARG A 166 -16.78 5.41 12.61
C ARG A 166 -17.08 5.64 11.15
N TRP A 167 -18.36 5.55 10.80
CA TRP A 167 -18.87 6.05 9.53
C TRP A 167 -19.25 7.52 9.68
N LEU A 168 -18.66 8.39 8.88
CA LEU A 168 -18.88 9.83 8.95
C LEU A 168 -20.33 10.20 8.55
N GLY A 169 -21.00 9.37 7.73
CA GLY A 169 -22.42 9.55 7.40
C GLY A 169 -23.39 9.41 8.60
N GLU A 170 -22.98 8.71 9.65
CA GLU A 170 -23.76 8.61 10.89
C GLU A 170 -23.27 9.55 11.98
N ARG A 171 -21.94 9.73 12.06
CA ARG A 171 -21.32 10.54 13.10
C ARG A 171 -20.23 11.45 12.54
N LEU A 172 -20.62 12.66 12.23
CA LEU A 172 -19.74 13.71 11.74
C LEU A 172 -18.59 13.98 12.76
N TYR A 173 -17.45 14.36 12.24
CA TYR A 173 -16.39 14.94 13.06
C TYR A 173 -16.76 16.36 13.48
N THR A 174 -16.54 16.69 14.75
CA THR A 174 -16.61 18.04 15.29
C THR A 174 -15.33 18.33 16.08
N ALA A 175 -14.86 19.57 16.05
CA ALA A 175 -13.56 19.96 16.61
C ALA A 175 -13.47 19.89 18.14
N ASP A 176 -14.60 19.77 18.82
CA ASP A 176 -14.70 19.63 20.28
C ASP A 176 -14.58 18.17 20.77
N GLN A 177 -14.48 17.22 19.83
CA GLN A 177 -14.27 15.82 20.21
C GLN A 177 -12.86 15.63 20.80
N PRO A 178 -12.74 14.98 21.97
CA PRO A 178 -11.45 14.80 22.65
C PRO A 178 -10.68 13.63 22.02
N LEU A 179 -10.23 13.80 20.78
CA LEU A 179 -9.44 12.82 20.07
C LEU A 179 -7.96 13.05 20.30
N LEU A 180 -7.24 11.99 20.65
CA LEU A 180 -5.77 12.00 20.69
C LEU A 180 -5.20 11.82 19.29
N TYR A 181 -5.74 10.85 18.53
CA TYR A 181 -5.38 10.60 17.15
C TYR A 181 -6.63 10.37 16.31
N ALA A 182 -6.58 10.73 15.03
CA ALA A 182 -7.59 10.34 14.07
C ALA A 182 -7.02 10.33 12.65
N LEU A 183 -7.64 9.53 11.79
CA LEU A 183 -7.36 9.47 10.37
C LEU A 183 -8.67 9.20 9.63
N GLN A 184 -8.97 10.03 8.64
CA GLN A 184 -10.11 9.81 7.75
C GLN A 184 -9.66 9.24 6.41
N SER A 185 -10.46 8.32 5.86
CA SER A 185 -10.25 7.77 4.52
C SER A 185 -11.57 7.28 3.91
N PHE A 186 -11.54 6.84 2.66
CA PHE A 186 -12.70 6.40 1.89
C PHE A 186 -12.32 5.40 0.78
N PRO A 187 -13.31 4.71 0.17
CA PRO A 187 -14.71 4.64 0.57
C PRO A 187 -14.95 3.71 1.77
N MET A 188 -16.18 3.73 2.28
CA MET A 188 -16.65 2.64 3.14
C MET A 188 -16.71 1.36 2.34
N LEU A 189 -16.20 0.27 2.90
CA LEU A 189 -16.28 -1.08 2.33
C LEU A 189 -17.35 -1.92 3.03
N VAL A 190 -17.47 -1.75 4.35
CA VAL A 190 -18.53 -2.33 5.17
C VAL A 190 -19.11 -1.20 5.99
N ARG A 191 -20.43 -0.94 5.87
CA ARG A 191 -21.14 0.03 6.71
C ARG A 191 -21.51 -0.59 8.04
N PRO A 192 -21.76 0.21 9.09
CA PRO A 192 -22.17 -0.29 10.39
C PRO A 192 -23.27 -1.35 10.30
N GLY A 193 -23.15 -2.41 11.09
CA GLY A 193 -24.02 -3.58 11.03
C GLY A 193 -23.59 -4.63 10.01
N GLY A 194 -22.46 -4.48 9.34
CA GLY A 194 -21.94 -5.46 8.36
C GLY A 194 -22.55 -5.32 6.97
N ALA A 195 -23.17 -4.18 6.64
CA ALA A 195 -23.80 -3.97 5.33
C ALA A 195 -22.76 -3.58 4.26
N LEU A 196 -23.06 -3.92 2.98
CA LEU A 196 -22.22 -3.58 1.83
C LEU A 196 -21.99 -2.06 1.75
N GLY A 197 -20.73 -1.64 1.75
CA GLY A 197 -20.35 -0.23 1.78
C GLY A 197 -20.09 0.37 0.40
N PHE A 198 -19.61 -0.43 -0.55
CA PHE A 198 -19.25 0.02 -1.90
C PHE A 198 -19.92 -0.89 -2.95
N PRO A 199 -21.15 -0.58 -3.33
CA PRO A 199 -21.92 -1.40 -4.27
C PRO A 199 -21.57 -1.17 -5.75
N GLU A 200 -20.95 -0.03 -6.10
CA GLU A 200 -20.62 0.31 -7.48
C GLU A 200 -19.39 -0.47 -7.97
N GLU A 201 -19.52 -1.13 -9.12
CA GLU A 201 -18.41 -1.80 -9.80
C GLU A 201 -17.83 -0.88 -10.90
N ASP A 202 -16.58 -0.46 -10.73
CA ASP A 202 -15.89 0.45 -11.66
C ASP A 202 -14.83 -0.25 -12.53
N GLY A 203 -14.57 -1.54 -12.28
CA GLY A 203 -13.56 -2.34 -12.96
C GLY A 203 -12.12 -1.94 -12.64
N LEU A 204 -11.88 -1.02 -11.72
CA LEU A 204 -10.55 -0.50 -11.39
C LEU A 204 -9.86 -1.38 -10.34
N THR A 205 -9.01 -2.28 -10.79
CA THR A 205 -8.20 -3.11 -9.90
C THR A 205 -6.95 -2.37 -9.42
N ALA A 206 -6.59 -2.56 -8.16
CA ALA A 206 -5.36 -2.02 -7.56
C ALA A 206 -4.99 -2.79 -6.30
N ARG A 207 -3.75 -2.61 -5.83
CA ARG A 207 -3.38 -3.01 -4.47
C ARG A 207 -4.27 -2.27 -3.48
N ARG A 208 -4.73 -2.97 -2.43
CA ARG A 208 -5.67 -2.40 -1.47
C ARG A 208 -5.16 -2.56 -0.04
N THR A 209 -5.47 -1.56 0.77
CA THR A 209 -5.35 -1.60 2.23
C THR A 209 -6.70 -1.19 2.81
N ALA A 210 -7.24 -1.99 3.71
CA ALA A 210 -8.45 -1.63 4.44
C ALA A 210 -8.22 -1.77 5.95
N ILE A 211 -8.98 -0.98 6.71
CA ILE A 211 -9.11 -1.13 8.15
C ILE A 211 -10.55 -1.47 8.49
N GLY A 212 -10.74 -2.45 9.37
CA GLY A 212 -12.04 -2.89 9.84
C GLY A 212 -12.10 -2.99 11.36
N GLN A 213 -13.31 -3.04 11.89
CA GLN A 213 -13.59 -3.38 13.28
C GLN A 213 -14.67 -4.47 13.29
N ASP A 214 -14.41 -5.56 14.01
CA ASP A 214 -15.39 -6.63 14.18
C ASP A 214 -16.34 -6.32 15.35
N ARG A 215 -17.37 -7.18 15.49
CA ARG A 215 -18.39 -7.01 16.55
C ARG A 215 -17.87 -7.25 17.97
N ASP A 216 -16.69 -7.88 18.11
CA ASP A 216 -15.99 -7.99 19.40
C ASP A 216 -15.13 -6.75 19.70
N GLY A 217 -15.09 -5.77 18.77
CA GLY A 217 -14.32 -4.54 18.92
C GLY A 217 -12.86 -4.64 18.50
N ARG A 218 -12.40 -5.80 17.99
CA ARG A 218 -11.02 -5.98 17.51
C ARG A 218 -10.80 -5.17 16.21
N ILE A 219 -9.60 -4.64 16.05
CA ILE A 219 -9.20 -3.92 14.84
C ILE A 219 -8.56 -4.88 13.86
N LEU A 220 -9.01 -4.84 12.61
CA LEU A 220 -8.46 -5.63 11.52
C LEU A 220 -7.78 -4.73 10.50
N PHE A 221 -6.59 -5.13 10.05
CA PHE A 221 -5.96 -4.61 8.84
C PHE A 221 -6.00 -5.68 7.76
N ILE A 222 -6.45 -5.31 6.57
CA ILE A 222 -6.64 -6.20 5.43
C ILE A 222 -5.83 -5.66 4.25
N PHE A 223 -4.98 -6.51 3.69
CA PHE A 223 -4.12 -6.17 2.56
C PHE A 223 -4.39 -7.09 1.38
N ALA A 224 -4.60 -6.52 0.19
CA ALA A 224 -4.63 -7.19 -1.10
C ALA A 224 -3.44 -6.67 -1.94
N PRO A 225 -2.24 -7.24 -1.76
CA PRO A 225 -0.99 -6.65 -2.27
C PRO A 225 -0.74 -6.92 -3.75
N TRP A 226 -1.46 -7.81 -4.42
CA TRP A 226 -1.22 -8.14 -5.83
C TRP A 226 -1.98 -7.22 -6.79
N GLY A 227 -3.04 -6.56 -6.29
CA GLY A 227 -3.74 -5.55 -7.07
C GLY A 227 -4.75 -6.10 -8.05
N SER A 228 -5.32 -7.25 -7.77
CA SER A 228 -6.29 -7.92 -8.64
C SER A 228 -7.75 -7.60 -8.32
N LEU A 229 -8.02 -6.91 -7.19
CA LEU A 229 -9.38 -6.64 -6.72
C LEU A 229 -9.81 -5.21 -7.00
N THR A 230 -11.08 -5.06 -7.45
CA THR A 230 -11.78 -3.78 -7.42
C THR A 230 -12.21 -3.46 -5.98
N LEU A 231 -12.64 -2.22 -5.72
CA LEU A 231 -13.19 -1.86 -4.41
C LEU A 231 -14.51 -2.58 -4.14
N HIS A 232 -15.32 -2.79 -5.18
CA HIS A 232 -16.57 -3.55 -5.07
C HIS A 232 -16.32 -5.01 -4.69
N GLU A 233 -15.40 -5.69 -5.39
CA GLU A 233 -15.04 -7.08 -5.09
C GLU A 233 -14.51 -7.23 -3.66
N LEU A 234 -13.63 -6.31 -3.22
CA LEU A 234 -13.14 -6.33 -1.84
C LEU A 234 -14.26 -6.07 -0.83
N SER A 235 -15.15 -5.10 -1.10
CA SER A 235 -16.30 -4.79 -0.24
C SER A 235 -17.24 -5.99 -0.12
N ALA A 236 -17.59 -6.63 -1.23
CA ALA A 236 -18.47 -7.82 -1.24
C ALA A 236 -17.80 -8.98 -0.49
N TRP A 237 -16.52 -9.23 -0.74
CA TRP A 237 -15.78 -10.28 -0.05
C TRP A 237 -15.73 -10.05 1.47
N LEU A 238 -15.51 -8.80 1.93
CA LEU A 238 -15.46 -8.45 3.36
C LEU A 238 -16.80 -8.67 4.06
N VAL A 239 -17.92 -8.48 3.38
CA VAL A 239 -19.27 -8.72 3.93
C VAL A 239 -19.56 -10.23 4.05
N ASP A 240 -19.11 -11.03 3.07
CA ASP A 240 -19.38 -12.47 3.02
C ASP A 240 -18.36 -13.31 3.82
N ALA A 241 -17.17 -12.73 4.15
CA ALA A 241 -16.13 -13.44 4.86
C ALA A 241 -16.49 -13.69 6.33
N ASP A 242 -15.92 -14.77 6.90
CA ASP A 242 -16.05 -15.15 8.32
C ASP A 242 -15.21 -14.26 9.27
N LEU A 243 -15.23 -12.94 9.02
CA LEU A 243 -14.47 -11.94 9.81
C LEU A 243 -15.33 -11.25 10.87
N ASP A 244 -16.63 -11.45 10.86
CA ASP A 244 -17.63 -10.82 11.74
C ASP A 244 -17.50 -9.28 11.81
N LEU A 245 -17.18 -8.66 10.66
CA LEU A 245 -16.99 -7.21 10.57
C LEU A 245 -18.30 -6.46 10.85
N ASP A 246 -18.23 -5.48 11.73
CA ASP A 246 -19.27 -4.48 11.91
C ASP A 246 -19.09 -3.31 10.93
N ILE A 247 -17.85 -2.86 10.74
CA ILE A 247 -17.51 -1.71 9.91
C ILE A 247 -16.12 -1.87 9.27
N ALA A 248 -15.95 -1.41 8.03
CA ALA A 248 -14.63 -1.30 7.40
C ALA A 248 -14.60 -0.17 6.37
N PHE A 249 -13.43 0.45 6.19
CA PHE A 249 -13.21 1.42 5.11
C PHE A 249 -11.81 1.26 4.49
N ASN A 250 -11.70 1.72 3.26
CA ASN A 250 -10.47 1.67 2.50
C ASN A 250 -9.50 2.76 2.98
N LEU A 251 -8.23 2.40 3.13
CA LEU A 251 -7.10 3.32 3.26
C LEU A 251 -6.53 3.65 1.88
N ASP A 252 -5.41 4.37 1.82
CA ASP A 252 -4.75 4.58 0.55
C ASP A 252 -4.28 3.25 -0.04
N GLY A 253 -4.41 3.11 -1.34
CA GLY A 253 -4.15 1.89 -2.08
C GLY A 253 -3.02 2.04 -3.10
N GLY A 254 -3.00 1.14 -4.09
CA GLY A 254 -2.01 1.17 -5.16
C GLY A 254 -0.57 1.14 -4.64
N PRO A 255 0.28 2.11 -5.06
CA PRO A 255 1.68 2.17 -4.62
C PRO A 255 1.85 2.42 -3.11
N SER A 256 0.84 2.99 -2.45
CA SER A 256 0.89 3.29 -1.02
C SER A 256 0.59 2.08 -0.13
N THR A 257 -0.08 1.03 -0.66
CA THR A 257 -0.35 -0.20 0.10
C THR A 257 0.94 -0.75 0.68
N GLY A 258 1.02 -0.82 2.02
CA GLY A 258 2.22 -1.33 2.67
C GLY A 258 2.08 -1.49 4.17
N MET A 259 2.86 -2.40 4.74
CA MET A 259 2.95 -2.60 6.18
C MET A 259 4.31 -3.17 6.58
N TRP A 260 4.65 -2.98 7.84
CA TRP A 260 5.76 -3.64 8.53
C TRP A 260 5.26 -4.17 9.87
N LEU A 261 5.44 -5.45 10.10
CA LEU A 261 5.20 -6.08 11.41
C LEU A 261 6.56 -6.57 11.96
N ALA A 262 6.99 -6.00 13.07
CA ALA A 262 8.21 -6.40 13.75
C ALA A 262 8.01 -7.74 14.49
N GLY A 263 9.05 -8.57 14.53
CA GLY A 263 9.08 -9.86 15.17
C GLY A 263 10.47 -10.48 15.07
N GLU A 264 10.65 -11.74 15.47
CA GLU A 264 11.91 -12.48 15.25
C GLU A 264 12.32 -12.46 13.76
N THR A 265 11.34 -12.60 12.89
CA THR A 265 11.45 -12.31 11.46
C THR A 265 10.37 -11.30 11.11
N ALA A 266 10.77 -10.13 10.63
CA ALA A 266 9.82 -9.11 10.24
C ALA A 266 8.98 -9.59 9.03
N VAL A 267 7.70 -9.25 9.05
CA VAL A 267 6.80 -9.43 7.90
C VAL A 267 6.58 -8.07 7.24
N GLU A 268 6.84 -7.98 5.95
CA GLU A 268 6.71 -6.75 5.20
C GLU A 268 5.83 -6.94 3.96
N ILE A 269 4.94 -5.98 3.73
CA ILE A 269 4.33 -5.71 2.43
C ILE A 269 4.90 -4.36 2.00
N PRO A 270 5.82 -4.32 1.00
CA PRO A 270 6.49 -3.08 0.65
C PRO A 270 5.54 -2.09 -0.01
N ALA A 271 5.52 -0.85 0.47
CA ALA A 271 4.95 0.28 -0.25
C ALA A 271 5.93 0.72 -1.36
N PHE A 272 5.40 1.22 -2.48
CA PHE A 272 6.18 1.71 -3.62
C PHE A 272 6.22 3.24 -3.71
N SER A 273 5.63 3.92 -2.72
CA SER A 273 5.69 5.36 -2.53
C SER A 273 6.17 5.70 -1.12
N LEU A 274 6.73 6.89 -0.96
CA LEU A 274 6.92 7.47 0.37
C LEU A 274 5.56 7.90 0.93
N LEU A 275 5.37 7.72 2.22
CA LEU A 275 4.10 7.93 2.90
C LEU A 275 4.20 9.10 3.86
N PRO A 276 3.36 10.14 3.71
CA PRO A 276 3.31 11.24 4.68
C PRO A 276 2.54 10.86 5.95
N THR A 277 1.71 9.83 5.91
CA THR A 277 0.91 9.38 7.06
C THR A 277 0.87 7.87 7.16
N VAL A 278 0.96 7.38 8.40
CA VAL A 278 0.86 5.96 8.75
C VAL A 278 0.05 5.78 10.03
N ILE A 279 -0.51 4.59 10.18
CA ILE A 279 -1.03 4.08 11.46
C ILE A 279 0.09 3.27 12.10
N THR A 280 0.37 3.54 13.36
CA THR A 280 1.39 2.83 14.14
C THR A 280 0.75 2.16 15.34
N VAL A 281 1.21 0.94 15.64
CA VAL A 281 0.72 0.17 16.79
C VAL A 281 1.90 -0.25 17.63
N PHE A 282 1.75 -0.09 18.95
CA PHE A 282 2.75 -0.43 19.95
C PHE A 282 2.16 -1.44 20.95
N PRO A 283 2.98 -2.30 21.55
CA PRO A 283 2.51 -3.10 22.69
C PRO A 283 1.94 -2.20 23.78
N GLY A 284 0.78 -2.57 24.33
CA GLY A 284 0.26 -1.94 25.53
C GLY A 284 1.21 -2.18 26.70
N ASN A 285 1.19 -1.30 27.70
CA ASN A 285 1.91 -1.56 28.93
C ASN A 285 1.31 -2.81 29.59
N GLN A 286 2.05 -3.89 29.60
CA GLN A 286 1.76 -5.04 30.44
C GLN A 286 2.01 -4.58 31.87
N GLY A 287 0.95 -4.10 32.53
CA GLY A 287 1.01 -3.70 33.95
C GLY A 287 1.22 -4.87 34.87
#